data_be097362d7f3a9f841777ef129e8b802
#
_entry.id   be097362d7f3a9f841777ef129e8b802
#
_cell.length_a   1.000
_cell.length_b   1.000
_cell.length_c   1.000
_cell.angle_alpha   90.00
_cell.angle_beta   90.00
_cell.angle_gamma   90.00
#
_symmetry.space_group_name_H-M   'P 1'
#
loop_
_entity.id
_entity.type
_entity.pdbx_description
1 polymer ?
#
loop_
_entity_poly.entity_id
_entity_poly.type
_entity_poly.pdbx_seq_one_letter_code
_entity_poly.pdbx_strand_id
1 'polypeptide(L)'
;MNRVIAIIPTRMGSTRFPGKALASETGRPLVLHVVDAVLQATQINCVVVASEDAEIEAACRQADVEHVMTANTHPNGSSRMAEVVAGLDADVFLNVQGDEPEIDPTTINATLEALATMPSAGVATAAAPLGPGDDASDPNIVKVVTAHDGSAIYFSRAPIPTGDAPPLRHIGLYAFRP
;
A
#
# COMPACT_ATOMS: atom_id res chain seq x y z
N MET A 1 20.86 -9.79 1.45
CA MET A 1 19.58 -9.21 1.93
C MET A 1 18.99 -8.44 0.76
N ASN A 2 17.73 -8.64 0.45
CA ASN A 2 17.08 -7.92 -0.63
C ASN A 2 16.93 -6.44 -0.25
N ARG A 3 17.21 -5.53 -1.17
CA ARG A 3 16.92 -4.11 -1.00
C ARG A 3 15.43 -3.88 -1.25
N VAL A 4 14.69 -3.45 -0.22
CA VAL A 4 13.25 -3.19 -0.28
C VAL A 4 13.00 -1.69 -0.16
N ILE A 5 12.34 -1.11 -1.15
CA ILE A 5 11.91 0.30 -1.13
C ILE A 5 10.39 0.35 -1.04
N ALA A 6 9.85 0.98 -0.01
CA ALA A 6 8.43 1.29 0.09
C ALA A 6 8.13 2.60 -0.63
N ILE A 7 7.12 2.59 -1.50
CA ILE A 7 6.64 3.77 -2.22
C ILE A 7 5.22 4.06 -1.74
N ILE A 8 4.99 5.32 -1.36
CA ILE A 8 3.70 5.83 -0.89
C ILE A 8 3.18 6.83 -1.93
N PRO A 9 2.43 6.36 -2.95
CA PRO A 9 1.80 7.26 -3.90
C PRO A 9 0.68 8.05 -3.22
N THR A 10 0.71 9.37 -3.38
CA THR A 10 -0.29 10.25 -2.77
C THR A 10 -0.56 11.47 -3.64
N ARG A 11 -1.65 12.20 -3.37
CA ARG A 11 -1.99 13.44 -4.06
C ARG A 11 -2.96 14.28 -3.24
N MET A 12 -2.99 15.59 -3.49
CA MET A 12 -3.97 16.52 -2.90
C MET A 12 -5.38 16.31 -3.45
N GLY A 13 -5.50 15.87 -4.70
CA GLY A 13 -6.74 15.73 -5.46
C GLY A 13 -7.63 14.56 -5.05
N SER A 14 -7.99 14.43 -3.78
CA SER A 14 -9.00 13.46 -3.31
C SER A 14 -10.42 14.04 -3.48
N THR A 15 -11.30 13.33 -4.19
CA THR A 15 -12.69 13.78 -4.42
C THR A 15 -13.56 13.72 -3.15
N ARG A 16 -13.31 12.76 -2.25
CA ARG A 16 -14.05 12.58 -1.00
C ARG A 16 -13.56 13.48 0.12
N PHE A 17 -12.26 13.74 0.16
CA PHE A 17 -11.64 14.61 1.16
C PHE A 17 -10.43 15.31 0.51
N PRO A 18 -10.63 16.51 -0.09
CA PRO A 18 -9.54 17.29 -0.68
C PRO A 18 -8.46 17.63 0.35
N GLY A 19 -7.20 17.50 -0.04
CA GLY A 19 -6.10 17.78 0.87
C GLY A 19 -5.83 16.69 1.93
N LYS A 20 -6.48 15.53 1.86
CA LYS A 20 -6.37 14.45 2.85
C LYS A 20 -4.92 14.12 3.23
N ALA A 21 -4.01 14.09 2.26
CA ALA A 21 -2.61 13.73 2.49
C ALA A 21 -1.91 14.65 3.51
N LEU A 22 -2.31 15.92 3.55
CA LEU A 22 -1.76 16.94 4.46
C LEU A 22 -2.68 17.27 5.63
N ALA A 23 -3.81 16.57 5.80
CA ALA A 23 -4.65 16.70 6.99
C ALA A 23 -3.80 16.45 8.25
N SER A 24 -3.84 17.35 9.22
CA SER A 24 -2.89 17.40 10.34
C SER A 24 -3.54 17.69 11.69
N GLU A 25 -4.77 17.21 11.90
CA GLU A 25 -5.51 17.37 13.16
C GLU A 25 -4.77 16.80 14.38
N THR A 26 -3.86 15.86 14.15
CA THR A 26 -2.96 15.28 15.16
C THR A 26 -1.69 16.12 15.41
N GLY A 27 -1.50 17.23 14.67
CA GLY A 27 -0.26 18.01 14.63
C GLY A 27 0.78 17.50 13.62
N ARG A 28 0.50 16.39 12.88
CA ARG A 28 1.37 15.81 11.85
C ARG A 28 0.55 15.44 10.62
N PRO A 29 1.00 15.72 9.38
CA PRO A 29 0.33 15.33 8.15
C PRO A 29 0.07 13.83 8.05
N LEU A 30 -1.10 13.44 7.50
CA LEU A 30 -1.52 12.05 7.37
C LEU A 30 -0.48 11.20 6.64
N VAL A 31 0.06 11.69 5.53
CA VAL A 31 1.08 10.97 4.75
C VAL A 31 2.32 10.65 5.58
N LEU A 32 2.70 11.53 6.51
CA LEU A 32 3.86 11.30 7.39
C LEU A 32 3.57 10.28 8.49
N HIS A 33 2.31 10.13 8.94
CA HIS A 33 1.92 9.00 9.79
C HIS A 33 2.06 7.67 9.06
N VAL A 34 1.70 7.61 7.77
CA VAL A 34 1.93 6.42 6.94
C VAL A 34 3.42 6.09 6.83
N VAL A 35 4.26 7.10 6.58
CA VAL A 35 5.72 6.93 6.56
C VAL A 35 6.23 6.36 7.88
N ASP A 36 5.80 6.93 9.01
CA ASP A 36 6.21 6.47 10.34
C ASP A 36 5.81 5.01 10.60
N ALA A 37 4.60 4.61 10.19
CA ALA A 37 4.12 3.24 10.32
C ALA A 37 4.94 2.26 9.46
N VAL A 38 5.22 2.63 8.21
CA VAL A 38 6.01 1.81 7.28
C VAL A 38 7.45 1.62 7.76
N LEU A 39 8.07 2.67 8.31
CA LEU A 39 9.44 2.61 8.85
C LEU A 39 9.59 1.69 10.06
N GLN A 40 8.49 1.28 10.71
CA GLN A 40 8.52 0.28 11.78
C GLN A 40 8.68 -1.16 11.26
N ALA A 41 8.45 -1.40 9.97
CA ALA A 41 8.65 -2.72 9.38
C ALA A 41 10.16 -3.01 9.19
N THR A 42 10.60 -4.16 9.71
CA THR A 42 12.04 -4.49 9.83
C THR A 42 12.73 -4.79 8.52
N GLN A 43 11.96 -5.06 7.45
CA GLN A 43 12.50 -5.42 6.14
C GLN A 43 12.58 -4.22 5.17
N ILE A 44 12.10 -3.03 5.57
CA ILE A 44 12.14 -1.82 4.74
C ILE A 44 13.50 -1.14 4.87
N ASN A 45 14.14 -0.83 3.74
CA ASN A 45 15.41 -0.11 3.69
C ASN A 45 15.24 1.39 3.47
N CYS A 46 14.18 1.78 2.73
CA CYS A 46 13.90 3.17 2.39
C CYS A 46 12.40 3.35 2.16
N VAL A 47 11.90 4.55 2.47
CA VAL A 47 10.51 4.97 2.17
C VAL A 47 10.57 6.19 1.28
N VAL A 48 9.83 6.17 0.17
CA VAL A 48 9.73 7.25 -0.81
C VAL A 48 8.27 7.67 -0.93
N VAL A 49 7.97 8.93 -0.72
CA VAL A 49 6.65 9.51 -1.04
C VAL A 49 6.66 9.96 -2.50
N ALA A 50 5.63 9.62 -3.26
CA ALA A 50 5.49 9.95 -4.68
C ALA A 50 4.26 10.80 -4.93
N SER A 51 4.43 12.04 -5.40
CA SER A 51 3.29 12.93 -5.71
C SER A 51 3.64 13.96 -6.78
N GLU A 52 2.60 14.59 -7.35
CA GLU A 52 2.73 15.77 -8.21
C GLU A 52 2.65 17.09 -7.45
N ASP A 53 2.43 17.07 -6.14
CA ASP A 53 2.04 18.26 -5.36
C ASP A 53 3.24 18.84 -4.59
N ALA A 54 3.56 20.10 -4.85
CA ALA A 54 4.67 20.81 -4.20
C ALA A 54 4.48 20.97 -2.68
N GLU A 55 3.24 21.03 -2.22
CA GLU A 55 2.91 21.08 -0.79
C GLU A 55 3.27 19.77 -0.07
N ILE A 56 3.06 18.63 -0.72
CA ILE A 56 3.46 17.32 -0.20
C ILE A 56 4.98 17.21 -0.19
N GLU A 57 5.66 17.63 -1.26
CA GLU A 57 7.13 17.71 -1.30
C GLU A 57 7.67 18.56 -0.15
N ALA A 58 7.08 19.74 0.09
CA ALA A 58 7.51 20.61 1.19
C ALA A 58 7.35 19.96 2.57
N ALA A 59 6.25 19.24 2.79
CA ALA A 59 6.01 18.51 4.03
C ALA A 59 7.00 17.36 4.23
N CYS A 60 7.30 16.60 3.16
CA CYS A 60 8.31 15.54 3.19
C CYS A 60 9.70 16.08 3.50
N ARG A 61 10.11 17.17 2.83
CA ARG A 61 11.41 17.82 3.06
C ARG A 61 11.56 18.34 4.49
N GLN A 62 10.50 18.90 5.09
CA GLN A 62 10.53 19.36 6.49
C GLN A 62 10.67 18.20 7.48
N ALA A 63 10.22 17.01 7.10
CA ALA A 63 10.29 15.81 7.92
C ALA A 63 11.49 14.90 7.60
N ASP A 64 12.39 15.33 6.72
CA ASP A 64 13.55 14.54 6.23
C ASP A 64 13.12 13.19 5.60
N VAL A 65 12.01 13.21 4.85
CA VAL A 65 11.47 12.07 4.13
C VAL A 65 11.76 12.22 2.64
N GLU A 66 12.25 11.15 2.01
CA GLU A 66 12.53 11.13 0.57
C GLU A 66 11.22 11.30 -0.22
N HIS A 67 11.26 12.20 -1.19
CA HIS A 67 10.13 12.49 -2.08
C HIS A 67 10.58 12.49 -3.53
N VAL A 68 9.74 11.91 -4.40
CA VAL A 68 9.91 11.97 -5.87
C VAL A 68 8.72 12.70 -6.48
N MET A 69 9.02 13.80 -7.18
CA MET A 69 8.03 14.51 -7.98
C MET A 69 7.67 13.69 -9.20
N THR A 70 6.37 13.47 -9.44
CA THR A 70 5.85 12.66 -10.54
C THR A 70 4.94 13.48 -11.45
N ALA A 71 4.67 12.98 -12.65
CA ALA A 71 3.71 13.60 -13.55
C ALA A 71 2.30 13.67 -12.93
N ASN A 72 1.53 14.69 -13.31
CA ASN A 72 0.14 14.88 -12.86
C ASN A 72 -0.89 14.09 -13.68
N THR A 73 -0.45 13.30 -14.65
CA THR A 73 -1.30 12.55 -15.58
C THR A 73 -1.64 11.14 -15.12
N HIS A 74 -1.14 10.72 -13.95
CA HIS A 74 -1.37 9.36 -13.45
C HIS A 74 -2.83 9.16 -13.02
N PRO A 75 -3.54 8.15 -13.60
CA PRO A 75 -4.92 7.85 -13.24
C PRO A 75 -5.06 7.22 -11.84
N ASN A 76 -4.00 6.61 -11.32
CA ASN A 76 -3.99 5.90 -10.03
C ASN A 76 -2.59 5.80 -9.42
N GLY A 77 -2.53 5.32 -8.16
CA GLY A 77 -1.27 5.17 -7.42
C GLY A 77 -0.29 4.17 -8.04
N SER A 78 -0.79 3.10 -8.67
CA SER A 78 0.08 2.09 -9.29
C SER A 78 0.84 2.63 -10.49
N SER A 79 0.20 3.45 -11.33
CA SER A 79 0.88 4.10 -12.46
C SER A 79 1.90 5.14 -12.01
N ARG A 80 1.62 5.86 -10.90
CA ARG A 80 2.56 6.78 -10.26
C ARG A 80 3.78 6.04 -9.70
N MET A 81 3.53 4.92 -9.03
CA MET A 81 4.60 4.06 -8.53
C MET A 81 5.51 3.57 -9.66
N ALA A 82 4.94 3.16 -10.81
CA ALA A 82 5.71 2.67 -11.95
C ALA A 82 6.69 3.72 -12.51
N GLU A 83 6.32 5.00 -12.52
CA GLU A 83 7.24 6.09 -12.89
C GLU A 83 8.43 6.16 -11.92
N VAL A 84 8.17 6.09 -10.62
CA VAL A 84 9.21 6.17 -9.59
C VAL A 84 10.15 4.97 -9.64
N VAL A 85 9.60 3.76 -9.81
CA VAL A 85 10.36 2.50 -9.91
C VAL A 85 11.39 2.54 -11.04
N ALA A 86 11.06 3.17 -12.17
CA ALA A 86 11.97 3.27 -13.31
C ALA A 86 13.30 4.00 -13.01
N GLY A 87 13.34 4.82 -11.95
CA GLY A 87 14.52 5.57 -11.52
C GLY A 87 15.22 4.99 -10.29
N LEU A 88 14.73 3.90 -9.73
CA LEU A 88 15.24 3.32 -8.47
C LEU A 88 15.80 1.91 -8.71
N ASP A 89 16.83 1.57 -7.95
CA ASP A 89 17.42 0.23 -7.92
C ASP A 89 17.05 -0.48 -6.62
N ALA A 90 16.23 -1.53 -6.70
CA ALA A 90 15.84 -2.37 -5.57
C ALA A 90 15.43 -3.78 -6.05
N ASP A 91 15.50 -4.76 -5.14
CA ASP A 91 15.06 -6.13 -5.41
C ASP A 91 13.54 -6.30 -5.27
N VAL A 92 12.93 -5.47 -4.42
CA VAL A 92 11.49 -5.48 -4.16
C VAL A 92 11.00 -4.04 -3.94
N PHE A 93 9.86 -3.72 -4.54
CA PHE A 93 9.13 -2.49 -4.31
C PHE A 93 7.83 -2.78 -3.58
N LEU A 94 7.57 -2.05 -2.50
CA LEU A 94 6.33 -2.14 -1.73
C LEU A 94 5.45 -0.92 -2.00
N ASN A 95 4.21 -1.13 -2.44
CA ASN A 95 3.20 -0.08 -2.57
C ASN A 95 2.35 -0.01 -1.31
N VAL A 96 2.39 1.11 -0.60
CA VAL A 96 1.54 1.39 0.55
C VAL A 96 0.63 2.58 0.22
N GLN A 97 -0.67 2.46 0.49
CA GLN A 97 -1.60 3.56 0.22
C GLN A 97 -1.33 4.74 1.15
N GLY A 98 -1.31 5.97 0.60
CA GLY A 98 -1.04 7.20 1.35
C GLY A 98 -2.11 7.61 2.37
N ASP A 99 -3.13 6.77 2.57
CA ASP A 99 -4.23 6.97 3.51
C ASP A 99 -4.41 5.82 4.52
N GLU A 100 -3.36 5.01 4.72
CA GLU A 100 -3.32 3.88 5.65
C GLU A 100 -2.35 4.15 6.84
N PRO A 101 -2.63 5.14 7.71
CA PRO A 101 -1.71 5.53 8.80
C PRO A 101 -1.55 4.46 9.88
N GLU A 102 -2.47 3.50 9.93
CA GLU A 102 -2.50 2.40 10.90
C GLU A 102 -2.07 1.07 10.25
N ILE A 103 -1.37 1.11 9.12
CA ILE A 103 -0.84 -0.11 8.50
C ILE A 103 0.08 -0.84 9.49
N ASP A 104 -0.25 -2.11 9.76
CA ASP A 104 0.53 -2.89 10.72
C ASP A 104 1.88 -3.31 10.10
N PRO A 105 3.01 -2.98 10.74
CA PRO A 105 4.35 -3.40 10.29
C PRO A 105 4.51 -4.92 10.15
N THR A 106 3.77 -5.70 10.93
CA THR A 106 3.79 -7.17 10.81
C THR A 106 3.13 -7.63 9.52
N THR A 107 2.07 -6.95 9.07
CA THR A 107 1.42 -7.20 7.78
C THR A 107 2.37 -6.87 6.61
N ILE A 108 3.14 -5.79 6.72
CA ILE A 108 4.18 -5.44 5.73
C ILE A 108 5.22 -6.56 5.64
N ASN A 109 5.79 -6.97 6.77
CA ASN A 109 6.81 -8.02 6.80
C ASN A 109 6.26 -9.36 6.25
N ALA A 110 5.03 -9.75 6.63
CA ALA A 110 4.39 -10.96 6.13
C ALA A 110 4.17 -10.93 4.60
N THR A 111 3.81 -9.76 4.03
CA THR A 111 3.65 -9.60 2.58
C THR A 111 4.98 -9.76 1.84
N LEU A 112 6.05 -9.20 2.37
CA LEU A 112 7.40 -9.35 1.81
C LEU A 112 7.89 -10.80 1.91
N GLU A 113 7.64 -11.48 3.03
CA GLU A 113 7.98 -12.88 3.23
C GLU A 113 7.20 -13.80 2.28
N ALA A 114 5.91 -13.55 2.07
CA ALA A 114 5.10 -14.28 1.09
C ALA A 114 5.70 -14.18 -0.32
N LEU A 115 6.15 -13.00 -0.74
CA LEU A 115 6.83 -12.84 -2.01
C LEU A 115 8.17 -13.61 -2.04
N ALA A 116 8.94 -13.57 -0.96
CA ALA A 116 10.25 -14.23 -0.88
C ALA A 116 10.14 -15.76 -0.95
N THR A 117 9.11 -16.33 -0.32
CA THR A 117 8.89 -17.80 -0.25
C THR A 117 8.31 -18.38 -1.53
N MET A 118 7.79 -17.55 -2.45
CA MET A 118 7.22 -18.01 -3.74
C MET A 118 7.98 -17.36 -4.92
N PRO A 119 9.10 -17.93 -5.38
CA PRO A 119 9.94 -17.35 -6.44
C PRO A 119 9.23 -17.14 -7.78
N SER A 120 8.17 -17.91 -8.07
CA SER A 120 7.36 -17.80 -9.27
C SER A 120 6.37 -16.63 -9.23
N ALA A 121 6.08 -16.06 -8.05
CA ALA A 121 5.19 -14.92 -7.91
C ALA A 121 5.92 -13.62 -8.25
N GLY A 122 5.34 -12.82 -9.15
CA GLY A 122 5.81 -11.45 -9.40
C GLY A 122 5.28 -10.43 -8.41
N VAL A 123 4.17 -10.75 -7.74
CA VAL A 123 3.45 -9.85 -6.81
C VAL A 123 2.96 -10.63 -5.60
N ALA A 124 3.08 -10.05 -4.42
CA ALA A 124 2.36 -10.46 -3.22
C ALA A 124 1.45 -9.33 -2.72
N THR A 125 0.36 -9.70 -2.07
CA THR A 125 -0.57 -8.78 -1.42
C THR A 125 -1.06 -9.39 -0.11
N ALA A 126 -1.72 -8.58 0.72
CA ALA A 126 -2.21 -9.02 2.01
C ALA A 126 -3.72 -9.29 2.01
N ALA A 127 -4.16 -10.23 2.83
CA ALA A 127 -5.56 -10.47 3.12
C ALA A 127 -5.74 -10.81 4.60
N ALA A 128 -6.90 -10.49 5.15
CA ALA A 128 -7.28 -10.82 6.52
C ALA A 128 -8.70 -11.35 6.58
N PRO A 129 -9.07 -12.17 7.58
CA PRO A 129 -10.47 -12.46 7.86
C PRO A 129 -11.27 -11.17 8.05
N LEU A 130 -12.55 -11.20 7.71
CA LEU A 130 -13.45 -10.10 8.06
C LEU A 130 -13.53 -9.96 9.58
N GLY A 131 -13.45 -8.73 10.06
CA GLY A 131 -13.53 -8.41 11.48
C GLY A 131 -14.96 -8.48 12.02
N PRO A 132 -15.13 -8.43 13.35
CA PRO A 132 -16.45 -8.31 13.97
C PRO A 132 -17.13 -7.01 13.50
N GLY A 133 -18.30 -7.16 12.87
CA GLY A 133 -19.07 -6.03 12.32
C GLY A 133 -18.82 -5.72 10.85
N ASP A 134 -17.84 -6.34 10.20
CA ASP A 134 -17.68 -6.25 8.74
C ASP A 134 -18.82 -7.01 8.04
N ASP A 135 -19.36 -6.41 6.98
CA ASP A 135 -20.37 -7.03 6.13
C ASP A 135 -19.72 -7.46 4.80
N ALA A 136 -19.76 -8.76 4.51
CA ALA A 136 -19.25 -9.28 3.25
C ALA A 136 -20.00 -8.73 2.02
N SER A 137 -21.22 -8.22 2.19
CA SER A 137 -22.00 -7.57 1.12
C SER A 137 -21.60 -6.11 0.87
N ASP A 138 -20.82 -5.49 1.75
CA ASP A 138 -20.33 -4.11 1.54
C ASP A 138 -19.41 -4.06 0.31
N PRO A 139 -19.78 -3.29 -0.74
CA PRO A 139 -18.96 -3.15 -1.94
C PRO A 139 -17.67 -2.33 -1.73
N ASN A 140 -17.52 -1.65 -0.58
CA ASN A 140 -16.29 -0.97 -0.23
C ASN A 140 -15.21 -1.93 0.28
N ILE A 141 -15.59 -3.09 0.79
CA ILE A 141 -14.69 -4.18 1.15
C ILE A 141 -14.43 -5.03 -0.10
N VAL A 142 -13.20 -5.11 -0.54
CA VAL A 142 -12.79 -6.06 -1.57
C VAL A 142 -12.52 -7.40 -0.92
N LYS A 143 -13.20 -8.45 -1.40
CA LYS A 143 -12.99 -9.83 -0.94
C LYS A 143 -12.01 -10.53 -1.87
N VAL A 144 -11.29 -11.53 -1.35
CA VAL A 144 -10.37 -12.38 -2.12
C VAL A 144 -10.59 -13.85 -1.80
N VAL A 145 -10.51 -14.69 -2.82
CA VAL A 145 -10.46 -16.15 -2.69
C VAL A 145 -9.06 -16.62 -3.05
N THR A 146 -8.50 -17.48 -2.21
CA THR A 146 -7.15 -18.04 -2.37
C THR A 146 -7.18 -19.53 -2.65
N ALA A 147 -6.19 -20.04 -3.35
CA ALA A 147 -5.89 -21.46 -3.44
C ALA A 147 -5.24 -21.95 -2.15
N HIS A 148 -5.03 -23.28 -2.04
CA HIS A 148 -4.41 -23.91 -0.87
C HIS A 148 -2.95 -23.48 -0.65
N ASP A 149 -2.25 -23.06 -1.70
CA ASP A 149 -0.88 -22.57 -1.63
C ASP A 149 -0.79 -21.07 -1.27
N GLY A 150 -1.93 -20.44 -1.02
CA GLY A 150 -2.03 -19.01 -0.71
C GLY A 150 -2.10 -18.09 -1.93
N SER A 151 -2.00 -18.61 -3.16
CA SER A 151 -2.14 -17.77 -4.37
C SER A 151 -3.57 -17.24 -4.52
N ALA A 152 -3.69 -15.97 -4.90
CA ALA A 152 -4.99 -15.35 -5.13
C ALA A 152 -5.62 -15.89 -6.43
N ILE A 153 -6.85 -16.36 -6.33
CA ILE A 153 -7.64 -16.85 -7.47
C ILE A 153 -8.48 -15.72 -8.05
N TYR A 154 -9.17 -14.97 -7.18
CA TYR A 154 -10.13 -13.95 -7.62
C TYR A 154 -10.39 -12.89 -6.54
N PHE A 155 -10.56 -11.64 -6.99
CA PHE A 155 -10.95 -10.50 -6.17
C PHE A 155 -12.34 -10.02 -6.58
N SER A 156 -13.20 -9.68 -5.60
CA SER A 156 -14.55 -9.21 -5.87
C SER A 156 -15.04 -8.19 -4.84
N ARG A 157 -15.85 -7.25 -5.31
CA ARG A 157 -16.65 -6.40 -4.43
C ARG A 157 -17.96 -7.07 -4.02
N ALA A 158 -18.45 -8.05 -4.81
CA ALA A 158 -19.57 -8.91 -4.42
C ALA A 158 -19.12 -9.91 -3.33
N PRO A 159 -20.06 -10.48 -2.54
CA PRO A 159 -19.74 -11.51 -1.56
C PRO A 159 -19.13 -12.74 -2.22
N ILE A 160 -17.94 -13.15 -1.79
CA ILE A 160 -17.25 -14.39 -2.12
C ILE A 160 -16.48 -14.88 -0.88
N PRO A 161 -16.23 -16.22 -0.73
CA PRO A 161 -16.81 -17.31 -1.51
C PRO A 161 -18.29 -17.56 -1.18
N THR A 162 -18.95 -18.44 -1.93
CA THR A 162 -20.25 -18.98 -1.57
C THR A 162 -20.09 -20.17 -0.62
N GLY A 163 -21.08 -20.41 0.28
CA GLY A 163 -21.03 -21.49 1.26
C GLY A 163 -20.39 -21.08 2.59
N ASP A 164 -19.87 -22.04 3.34
CA ASP A 164 -19.46 -21.87 4.74
C ASP A 164 -18.00 -21.40 4.92
N ALA A 165 -17.24 -21.24 3.83
CA ALA A 165 -15.86 -20.76 3.92
C ALA A 165 -15.83 -19.29 4.35
N PRO A 166 -15.00 -18.92 5.35
CA PRO A 166 -14.94 -17.54 5.83
C PRO A 166 -14.39 -16.63 4.73
N PRO A 167 -15.05 -15.48 4.47
CA PRO A 167 -14.56 -14.52 3.50
C PRO A 167 -13.28 -13.84 4.01
N LEU A 168 -12.34 -13.59 3.10
CA LEU A 168 -11.15 -12.79 3.35
C LEU A 168 -11.32 -11.41 2.72
N ARG A 169 -11.03 -10.35 3.49
CA ARG A 169 -10.89 -9.00 2.94
C ARG A 169 -9.48 -8.80 2.42
N HIS A 170 -9.35 -8.25 1.24
CA HIS A 170 -8.10 -7.82 0.66
C HIS A 170 -7.64 -6.50 1.30
N ILE A 171 -6.35 -6.41 1.61
CA ILE A 171 -5.67 -5.21 2.09
C ILE A 171 -4.86 -4.62 0.94
N GLY A 172 -5.02 -3.32 0.68
CA GLY A 172 -4.40 -2.60 -0.45
C GLY A 172 -2.88 -2.40 -0.33
N LEU A 173 -2.17 -3.44 0.10
CA LEU A 173 -0.73 -3.50 0.24
C LEU A 173 -0.16 -4.46 -0.79
N TYR A 174 0.87 -4.05 -1.56
CA TYR A 174 1.43 -4.87 -2.61
C TYR A 174 2.95 -4.82 -2.63
N ALA A 175 3.59 -5.99 -2.65
CA ALA A 175 5.01 -6.13 -2.90
C ALA A 175 5.24 -6.64 -4.32
N PHE A 176 6.13 -6.01 -5.08
CA PHE A 176 6.43 -6.32 -6.48
C PHE A 176 7.90 -6.67 -6.65
N ARG A 177 8.18 -7.66 -7.52
CA ARG A 177 9.52 -7.82 -8.13
C ARG A 177 9.64 -6.86 -9.32
N PRO A 178 10.82 -6.27 -9.59
CA PRO A 178 11.09 -5.45 -10.78
C PRO A 178 10.80 -6.16 -12.09
#